data_ed8137556f3449002aa2248548799d41
#
_entry.id   ed8137556f3449002aa2248548799d41
#
_cell.length_a   1.000
_cell.length_b   1.000
_cell.length_c   1.000
_cell.angle_alpha   90.00
_cell.angle_beta   90.00
_cell.angle_gamma   90.00
#
_symmetry.space_group_name_H-M   'P 1'
#
loop_
_entity.id
_entity.type
_entity.pdbx_description
1 polymer ?
#
loop_
_entity_poly.entity_id
_entity_poly.type
_entity_poly.pdbx_seq_one_letter_code
_entity_poly.pdbx_strand_id
1 'polypeptide(L)'
;MLNFVPDLIELKKKKGYDYLAMIDTDYMAPAYPGDPLKYIYVGTVGKIMPTFYIVGKETHVGESFDGIDPNQIASAITARVNLNTEFSDFVDGELTLPPITLKQRDLKTEYSVQIANKAILMFNYATHSSTPDQVLSKMKNAAQECFEQVVDTLNERYAKYCEIVGREFRKQPWVARTITYDELYSAVSAEVADLDAKVDAYIQELKQDKTIDVRDKSLKIVDFVREQWSDKDPVIVVYLTPPYYPHIQVKDSETKGKALIDAVQGAIASVKADPEFDYTLLDKRFLPCISDLSYGAAPKDPEVVAKLRQNMPGYGEGKIYSLPIEQMQELDLPVVDIGTVGKDAHKFTERIDTRFTFQYTPELVYQTILNLLK
;
A
#
# COMPACT_ATOMS: atom_id res chain seq x y z
N MET A 1 3.73 -17.61 -3.35
CA MET A 1 3.62 -16.75 -4.55
C MET A 1 4.96 -16.16 -4.98
N LEU A 2 5.83 -15.72 -4.09
CA LEU A 2 7.09 -15.03 -4.46
C LEU A 2 8.28 -15.93 -4.80
N ASN A 3 8.10 -17.24 -4.84
CA ASN A 3 9.22 -18.17 -5.10
C ASN A 3 9.70 -18.16 -6.55
N PHE A 4 8.92 -17.61 -7.48
CA PHE A 4 9.31 -17.59 -8.89
C PHE A 4 10.50 -16.67 -9.17
N VAL A 5 10.68 -15.56 -8.44
CA VAL A 5 11.80 -14.63 -8.66
C VAL A 5 13.16 -15.29 -8.37
N PRO A 6 13.37 -15.92 -7.21
CA PRO A 6 14.58 -16.71 -6.98
C PRO A 6 14.81 -17.81 -8.02
N ASP A 7 13.75 -18.52 -8.42
CA ASP A 7 13.83 -19.61 -9.41
C ASP A 7 14.24 -19.08 -10.79
N LEU A 8 13.71 -17.92 -11.23
CA LEU A 8 14.12 -17.27 -12.47
C LEU A 8 15.59 -16.84 -12.43
N ILE A 9 16.06 -16.28 -11.31
CA ILE A 9 17.48 -15.92 -11.14
C ILE A 9 18.38 -17.15 -11.17
N GLU A 10 17.95 -18.24 -10.53
CA GLU A 10 18.69 -19.50 -10.59
C GLU A 10 18.77 -20.07 -12.02
N LEU A 11 17.66 -20.05 -12.77
CA LEU A 11 17.62 -20.48 -14.17
C LEU A 11 18.49 -19.58 -15.07
N LYS A 12 18.44 -18.24 -14.86
CA LYS A 12 19.32 -17.29 -15.56
C LYS A 12 20.79 -17.66 -15.39
N LYS A 13 21.22 -17.93 -14.14
CA LYS A 13 22.60 -18.29 -13.82
C LYS A 13 23.00 -19.66 -14.38
N LYS A 14 22.13 -20.67 -14.29
CA LYS A 14 22.40 -22.03 -14.75
C LYS A 14 22.38 -22.20 -16.26
N LYS A 15 21.51 -21.48 -16.96
CA LYS A 15 21.23 -21.65 -18.38
C LYS A 15 21.75 -20.52 -19.26
N GLY A 16 22.18 -19.40 -18.66
CA GLY A 16 22.60 -18.20 -19.39
C GLY A 16 21.43 -17.48 -20.08
N TYR A 17 20.20 -17.60 -19.53
CA TYR A 17 19.04 -16.93 -20.10
C TYR A 17 19.12 -15.42 -19.88
N ASP A 18 18.76 -14.64 -20.93
CA ASP A 18 18.50 -13.22 -20.80
C ASP A 18 17.00 -13.00 -21.00
N TYR A 19 16.30 -12.71 -19.93
CA TYR A 19 14.87 -12.39 -19.98
C TYR A 19 14.66 -11.00 -20.57
N LEU A 20 13.76 -10.89 -21.55
CA LEU A 20 13.48 -9.63 -22.24
C LEU A 20 12.38 -8.83 -21.56
N ALA A 21 11.33 -9.49 -21.13
CA ALA A 21 10.16 -8.88 -20.49
C ALA A 21 9.41 -9.92 -19.64
N MET A 22 8.50 -9.46 -18.81
CA MET A 22 7.51 -10.28 -18.11
C MET A 22 6.12 -9.96 -18.70
N ILE A 23 5.42 -10.97 -19.19
CA ILE A 23 4.07 -10.85 -19.73
C ILE A 23 3.11 -11.58 -18.80
N ASP A 24 2.09 -10.89 -18.34
CA ASP A 24 0.99 -11.45 -17.55
C ASP A 24 -0.30 -11.43 -18.40
N THR A 25 -1.24 -12.27 -18.02
CA THR A 25 -2.57 -12.36 -18.63
C THR A 25 -3.65 -12.19 -17.56
N ASP A 26 -3.43 -11.28 -16.64
CA ASP A 26 -4.34 -10.96 -15.54
C ASP A 26 -5.57 -10.16 -16.03
N TYR A 27 -6.40 -9.73 -15.14
CA TYR A 27 -7.62 -9.00 -15.43
C TYR A 27 -7.35 -7.61 -16.00
N MET A 28 -7.76 -7.39 -17.24
CA MET A 28 -7.72 -6.07 -17.88
C MET A 28 -8.81 -5.16 -17.29
N ALA A 29 -8.45 -4.38 -16.29
CA ALA A 29 -9.36 -3.45 -15.64
C ALA A 29 -9.77 -2.31 -16.60
N PRO A 30 -11.03 -1.84 -16.57
CA PRO A 30 -11.41 -0.59 -17.21
C PRO A 30 -10.75 0.59 -16.51
N ALA A 31 -10.41 1.66 -17.24
CA ALA A 31 -9.78 2.84 -16.67
C ALA A 31 -10.74 3.65 -15.76
N TYR A 32 -12.05 3.55 -16.00
CA TYR A 32 -13.10 4.17 -15.19
C TYR A 32 -14.41 3.36 -15.28
N PRO A 33 -15.37 3.55 -14.35
CA PRO A 33 -16.64 2.84 -14.38
C PRO A 33 -17.42 3.10 -15.68
N GLY A 34 -17.76 2.01 -16.40
CA GLY A 34 -18.48 2.09 -17.67
C GLY A 34 -17.62 2.34 -18.90
N ASP A 35 -16.30 2.32 -18.78
CA ASP A 35 -15.37 2.47 -19.89
C ASP A 35 -15.57 1.36 -20.93
N PRO A 36 -15.87 1.71 -22.20
CA PRO A 36 -16.05 0.72 -23.27
C PRO A 36 -14.72 0.28 -23.88
N LEU A 37 -13.62 0.98 -23.61
CA LEU A 37 -12.32 0.75 -24.22
C LEU A 37 -11.65 -0.50 -23.64
N LYS A 38 -10.71 -1.05 -24.40
CA LYS A 38 -9.83 -2.15 -23.97
C LYS A 38 -8.41 -1.62 -23.90
N TYR A 39 -7.65 -2.15 -22.95
CA TYR A 39 -6.30 -1.66 -22.71
C TYR A 39 -5.30 -2.81 -22.63
N ILE A 40 -4.08 -2.56 -23.10
CA ILE A 40 -2.89 -3.31 -22.77
C ILE A 40 -2.08 -2.41 -21.81
N TYR A 41 -1.69 -2.93 -20.66
CA TYR A 41 -1.00 -2.15 -19.64
C TYR A 41 0.49 -2.43 -19.64
N VAL A 42 1.29 -1.46 -20.07
CA VAL A 42 2.76 -1.55 -20.15
C VAL A 42 3.36 -0.93 -18.89
N GLY A 43 3.53 -1.74 -17.85
CA GLY A 43 3.88 -1.31 -16.50
C GLY A 43 2.80 -1.67 -15.50
N THR A 44 3.04 -1.42 -14.23
CA THR A 44 2.09 -1.74 -13.16
C THR A 44 2.15 -0.75 -12.01
N VAL A 45 0.99 -0.49 -11.42
CA VAL A 45 0.86 0.30 -10.20
C VAL A 45 1.53 -0.41 -9.03
N GLY A 46 2.14 0.36 -8.15
CA GLY A 46 2.58 -0.13 -6.84
C GLY A 46 1.47 -0.05 -5.81
N LYS A 47 1.61 -0.84 -4.75
CA LYS A 47 0.73 -0.80 -3.59
C LYS A 47 1.54 -0.67 -2.31
N ILE A 48 1.16 0.33 -1.53
CA ILE A 48 1.63 0.53 -0.16
C ILE A 48 0.42 0.57 0.75
N MET A 49 0.54 0.03 1.95
CA MET A 49 -0.55 0.09 2.94
C MET A 49 -0.12 0.89 4.17
N PRO A 50 -0.19 2.23 4.11
CA PRO A 50 0.03 3.06 5.27
C PRO A 50 -1.04 2.77 6.31
N THR A 51 -0.58 2.54 7.53
CA THR A 51 -1.42 2.16 8.66
C THR A 51 -1.12 3.07 9.83
N PHE A 52 -2.17 3.52 10.50
CA PHE A 52 -2.10 4.39 11.66
C PHE A 52 -2.48 3.59 12.90
N TYR A 53 -1.55 3.42 13.81
CA TYR A 53 -1.81 2.99 15.16
C TYR A 53 -1.98 4.23 16.03
N ILE A 54 -3.20 4.45 16.49
CA ILE A 54 -3.62 5.68 17.14
C ILE A 54 -3.82 5.40 18.63
N VAL A 55 -3.00 6.03 19.45
CA VAL A 55 -3.13 5.98 20.92
C VAL A 55 -3.79 7.27 21.37
N GLY A 56 -4.97 7.15 21.96
CA GLY A 56 -5.70 8.23 22.60
C GLY A 56 -5.46 8.28 24.11
N LYS A 57 -6.42 8.81 24.81
CA LYS A 57 -6.49 8.78 26.26
C LYS A 57 -7.86 8.31 26.69
N GLU A 58 -7.92 7.12 27.25
CA GLU A 58 -9.16 6.58 27.77
C GLU A 58 -9.66 7.36 28.97
N THR A 59 -10.97 7.48 29.10
CA THR A 59 -11.64 8.03 30.27
C THR A 59 -13.05 7.46 30.36
N HIS A 60 -13.64 7.53 31.54
CA HIS A 60 -15.03 7.19 31.74
C HIS A 60 -15.94 8.13 30.94
N VAL A 61 -17.06 7.63 30.38
CA VAL A 61 -17.96 8.47 29.56
C VAL A 61 -18.56 9.65 30.31
N GLY A 62 -18.62 9.59 31.64
CA GLY A 62 -19.02 10.71 32.49
C GLY A 62 -17.97 11.82 32.61
N GLU A 63 -16.74 11.57 32.16
CA GLU A 63 -15.59 12.49 32.20
C GLU A 63 -15.01 12.70 30.78
N SER A 64 -15.89 12.69 29.76
CA SER A 64 -15.52 12.60 28.34
C SER A 64 -14.55 13.67 27.86
N PHE A 65 -14.56 14.86 28.49
CA PHE A 65 -13.64 15.95 28.10
C PHE A 65 -12.20 15.76 28.64
N ASP A 66 -11.98 14.86 29.60
CA ASP A 66 -10.66 14.60 30.16
C ASP A 66 -9.85 13.58 29.32
N GLY A 67 -10.49 12.97 28.32
CA GLY A 67 -9.85 12.03 27.40
C GLY A 67 -9.67 12.57 26.02
N ILE A 68 -9.09 11.75 25.13
CA ILE A 68 -9.05 11.98 23.70
C ILE A 68 -9.35 10.68 22.95
N ASP A 69 -10.42 10.69 22.16
CA ASP A 69 -10.93 9.48 21.49
C ASP A 69 -10.15 9.18 20.21
N PRO A 70 -9.42 8.04 20.11
CA PRO A 70 -8.71 7.64 18.92
C PRO A 70 -9.65 7.35 17.74
N ASN A 71 -10.92 7.00 17.96
CA ASN A 71 -11.91 6.83 16.91
C ASN A 71 -12.24 8.15 16.22
N GLN A 72 -12.29 9.26 16.95
CA GLN A 72 -12.50 10.58 16.38
C GLN A 72 -11.31 10.99 15.52
N ILE A 73 -10.08 10.71 15.98
CA ILE A 73 -8.86 10.95 15.19
C ILE A 73 -8.88 10.11 13.91
N ALA A 74 -9.16 8.80 14.00
CA ALA A 74 -9.25 7.90 12.85
C ALA A 74 -10.30 8.39 11.83
N SER A 75 -11.45 8.87 12.30
CA SER A 75 -12.51 9.40 11.46
C SER A 75 -12.10 10.69 10.73
N ALA A 76 -11.37 11.59 11.41
CA ALA A 76 -10.83 12.80 10.80
C ALA A 76 -9.82 12.46 9.69
N ILE A 77 -8.89 11.54 9.93
CA ILE A 77 -7.93 11.08 8.93
C ILE A 77 -8.65 10.41 7.75
N THR A 78 -9.66 9.58 8.01
CA THR A 78 -10.45 8.95 6.96
C THR A 78 -11.14 10.01 6.09
N ALA A 79 -11.78 11.01 6.68
CA ALA A 79 -12.44 12.09 5.95
C ALA A 79 -11.45 12.93 5.11
N ARG A 80 -10.21 13.10 5.55
CA ARG A 80 -9.15 13.86 4.88
C ARG A 80 -8.54 13.11 3.69
N VAL A 81 -8.35 11.78 3.84
CA VAL A 81 -7.50 10.99 2.95
C VAL A 81 -8.31 10.14 1.96
N ASN A 82 -9.45 9.56 2.39
CA ASN A 82 -10.20 8.60 1.59
C ASN A 82 -10.75 9.23 0.31
N LEU A 83 -10.43 8.62 -0.85
CA LEU A 83 -10.80 9.09 -2.19
C LEU A 83 -10.34 10.51 -2.53
N ASN A 84 -9.33 11.02 -1.85
CA ASN A 84 -8.77 12.34 -2.11
C ASN A 84 -7.59 12.25 -3.08
N THR A 85 -7.75 12.85 -4.27
CA THR A 85 -6.74 12.85 -5.35
C THR A 85 -5.46 13.63 -5.02
N GLU A 86 -5.43 14.44 -3.97
CA GLU A 86 -4.21 15.07 -3.46
C GLU A 86 -3.13 14.03 -3.07
N PHE A 87 -3.57 12.82 -2.74
CA PHE A 87 -2.70 11.69 -2.40
C PHE A 87 -2.41 10.77 -3.59
N SER A 88 -2.82 11.14 -4.81
CA SER A 88 -2.55 10.38 -6.02
C SER A 88 -1.24 10.79 -6.68
N ASP A 89 -0.57 9.84 -7.34
CA ASP A 89 0.56 10.13 -8.22
C ASP A 89 0.07 10.39 -9.64
N PHE A 90 0.68 11.37 -10.31
CA PHE A 90 0.41 11.69 -11.71
C PHE A 90 1.70 11.54 -12.53
N VAL A 91 1.74 10.54 -13.41
CA VAL A 91 2.90 10.19 -14.25
C VAL A 91 2.44 9.85 -15.66
N ASP A 92 3.12 10.35 -16.67
CA ASP A 92 2.85 10.08 -18.10
C ASP A 92 1.38 10.30 -18.51
N GLY A 93 0.71 11.28 -17.91
CA GLY A 93 -0.70 11.57 -18.17
C GLY A 93 -1.70 10.65 -17.45
N GLU A 94 -1.22 9.73 -16.61
CA GLU A 94 -2.04 8.79 -15.84
C GLU A 94 -2.00 9.11 -14.33
N LEU A 95 -3.19 9.13 -13.71
CA LEU A 95 -3.38 9.37 -12.29
C LEU A 95 -3.66 8.03 -11.59
N THR A 96 -2.99 7.79 -10.45
CA THR A 96 -3.37 6.64 -9.61
C THR A 96 -4.77 6.83 -9.05
N LEU A 97 -5.46 5.71 -8.81
CA LEU A 97 -6.64 5.76 -7.95
C LEU A 97 -6.24 6.30 -6.58
N PRO A 98 -7.05 7.21 -5.99
CA PRO A 98 -6.75 7.78 -4.69
C PRO A 98 -6.82 6.72 -3.57
N PRO A 99 -6.23 6.99 -2.40
CA PRO A 99 -6.26 6.06 -1.30
C PRO A 99 -7.68 5.67 -0.90
N ILE A 100 -7.85 4.40 -0.52
CA ILE A 100 -9.12 3.88 -0.02
C ILE A 100 -8.95 3.20 1.33
N THR A 101 -9.85 3.46 2.27
CA THR A 101 -9.85 2.84 3.59
C THR A 101 -10.13 1.34 3.48
N LEU A 102 -9.23 0.52 4.02
CA LEU A 102 -9.38 -0.94 4.09
C LEU A 102 -9.89 -1.42 5.45
N LYS A 103 -9.47 -0.76 6.52
CA LYS A 103 -9.81 -1.16 7.89
C LYS A 103 -9.82 0.07 8.80
N GLN A 104 -10.88 0.20 9.60
CA GLN A 104 -10.96 1.18 10.69
C GLN A 104 -11.72 0.55 11.84
N ARG A 105 -11.10 0.49 13.02
CA ARG A 105 -11.74 0.02 14.25
C ARG A 105 -10.95 0.44 15.48
N ASP A 106 -11.59 0.51 16.63
CA ASP A 106 -10.86 0.52 17.90
C ASP A 106 -10.31 -0.86 18.25
N LEU A 107 -9.45 -0.92 19.24
CA LEU A 107 -8.80 -2.16 19.71
C LEU A 107 -9.38 -2.66 21.03
N LYS A 108 -10.53 -2.16 21.48
CA LYS A 108 -11.21 -2.72 22.66
C LYS A 108 -11.65 -4.14 22.39
N THR A 109 -11.40 -5.01 23.34
CA THR A 109 -11.80 -6.43 23.29
C THR A 109 -13.13 -6.68 23.98
N GLU A 110 -13.47 -5.81 24.94
CA GLU A 110 -14.67 -5.96 25.79
C GLU A 110 -15.40 -4.63 25.95
N TYR A 111 -16.70 -4.70 26.24
CA TYR A 111 -17.48 -3.52 26.61
C TYR A 111 -16.99 -2.97 27.96
N SER A 112 -16.73 -1.67 27.98
CA SER A 112 -16.52 -0.90 29.21
C SER A 112 -17.19 0.47 29.04
N VAL A 113 -17.54 1.13 30.15
CA VAL A 113 -18.13 2.47 30.14
C VAL A 113 -17.03 3.54 29.96
N GLN A 114 -16.13 3.30 29.01
CA GLN A 114 -14.96 4.15 28.71
C GLN A 114 -14.83 4.37 27.22
N ILE A 115 -14.28 5.50 26.79
CA ILE A 115 -13.78 5.68 25.42
C ILE A 115 -12.60 4.72 25.17
N ALA A 116 -12.35 4.42 23.90
CA ALA A 116 -11.23 3.54 23.53
C ALA A 116 -9.88 4.19 23.88
N ASN A 117 -8.88 3.36 24.22
CA ASN A 117 -7.49 3.82 24.37
C ASN A 117 -6.76 3.82 23.02
N LYS A 118 -7.05 2.84 22.17
CA LYS A 118 -6.31 2.62 20.91
C LYS A 118 -7.29 2.38 19.75
N ALA A 119 -6.89 2.81 18.55
CA ALA A 119 -7.57 2.48 17.30
C ALA A 119 -6.57 2.20 16.20
N ILE A 120 -7.04 1.53 15.13
CA ILE A 120 -6.29 1.29 13.89
C ILE A 120 -7.06 1.83 12.70
N LEU A 121 -6.33 2.44 11.77
CA LEU A 121 -6.82 2.86 10.46
C LEU A 121 -5.80 2.45 9.39
N MET A 122 -6.24 1.79 8.32
CA MET A 122 -5.40 1.27 7.24
C MET A 122 -5.95 1.68 5.90
N PHE A 123 -5.08 2.13 5.00
CA PHE A 123 -5.41 2.45 3.61
C PHE A 123 -4.72 1.54 2.62
N ASN A 124 -5.35 1.34 1.46
CA ASN A 124 -4.67 0.99 0.23
C ASN A 124 -4.23 2.28 -0.44
N TYR A 125 -2.95 2.39 -0.76
CA TYR A 125 -2.36 3.54 -1.42
C TYR A 125 -1.64 3.07 -2.68
N ALA A 126 -2.10 3.54 -3.84
CA ALA A 126 -1.52 3.23 -5.14
C ALA A 126 -0.38 4.20 -5.49
N THR A 127 0.71 3.70 -6.10
CA THR A 127 1.85 4.54 -6.51
C THR A 127 2.23 4.30 -7.95
N HIS A 128 2.59 5.38 -8.67
CA HIS A 128 3.28 5.34 -9.96
C HIS A 128 4.74 5.77 -9.84
N SER A 129 5.05 6.62 -8.86
CA SER A 129 6.39 7.19 -8.64
C SER A 129 6.73 7.42 -7.17
N SER A 130 5.74 7.57 -6.29
CA SER A 130 6.00 7.85 -4.88
C SER A 130 6.72 6.68 -4.21
N THR A 131 7.81 7.00 -3.52
CA THR A 131 8.57 6.06 -2.70
C THR A 131 7.89 5.83 -1.34
N PRO A 132 8.22 4.73 -0.62
CA PRO A 132 7.64 4.45 0.69
C PRO A 132 7.77 5.58 1.71
N ASP A 133 8.91 6.26 1.75
CA ASP A 133 9.17 7.40 2.63
C ASP A 133 8.36 8.64 2.25
N GLN A 134 8.18 8.90 0.96
CA GLN A 134 7.31 9.99 0.48
C GLN A 134 5.85 9.74 0.86
N VAL A 135 5.36 8.51 0.71
CA VAL A 135 4.01 8.14 1.16
C VAL A 135 3.87 8.28 2.66
N LEU A 136 4.84 7.76 3.44
CA LEU A 136 4.84 7.92 4.91
C LEU A 136 4.82 9.38 5.32
N SER A 137 5.64 10.24 4.69
CA SER A 137 5.70 11.66 5.00
C SER A 137 4.38 12.37 4.71
N LYS A 138 3.76 12.12 3.55
CA LYS A 138 2.43 12.67 3.20
C LYS A 138 1.37 12.23 4.22
N MET A 139 1.35 10.96 4.59
CA MET A 139 0.36 10.40 5.51
C MET A 139 0.60 10.87 6.94
N LYS A 140 1.86 10.98 7.38
CA LYS A 140 2.23 11.55 8.70
C LYS A 140 1.74 12.99 8.82
N ASN A 141 1.98 13.83 7.81
CA ASN A 141 1.57 15.24 7.82
C ASN A 141 0.03 15.37 7.87
N ALA A 142 -0.69 14.63 7.02
CA ALA A 142 -2.15 14.64 7.04
C ALA A 142 -2.71 14.17 8.40
N ALA A 143 -2.11 13.16 9.02
CA ALA A 143 -2.52 12.70 10.33
C ALA A 143 -2.22 13.72 11.44
N GLN A 144 -1.08 14.41 11.37
CA GLN A 144 -0.74 15.49 12.29
C GLN A 144 -1.77 16.62 12.24
N GLU A 145 -2.09 17.12 11.03
CA GLU A 145 -3.12 18.15 10.82
C GLU A 145 -4.48 17.72 11.38
N CYS A 146 -4.90 16.49 11.10
CA CYS A 146 -6.17 15.95 11.60
C CYS A 146 -6.17 15.82 13.13
N PHE A 147 -5.07 15.42 13.73
CA PHE A 147 -4.96 15.29 15.19
C PHE A 147 -5.03 16.66 15.87
N GLU A 148 -4.32 17.67 15.35
CA GLU A 148 -4.41 19.05 15.80
C GLU A 148 -5.84 19.56 15.76
N GLN A 149 -6.53 19.36 14.64
CA GLN A 149 -7.94 19.74 14.47
C GLN A 149 -8.86 19.05 15.49
N VAL A 150 -8.61 17.78 15.80
CA VAL A 150 -9.40 17.03 16.81
C VAL A 150 -9.16 17.61 18.21
N VAL A 151 -7.92 17.93 18.58
CA VAL A 151 -7.58 18.56 19.85
C VAL A 151 -8.23 19.94 19.98
N ASP A 152 -8.19 20.76 18.93
CA ASP A 152 -8.81 22.08 18.93
C ASP A 152 -10.34 21.97 19.04
N THR A 153 -10.95 21.08 18.26
CA THR A 153 -12.40 20.81 18.34
C THR A 153 -12.83 20.34 19.74
N LEU A 154 -12.02 19.49 20.40
CA LEU A 154 -12.28 19.06 21.78
C LEU A 154 -12.32 20.27 22.73
N ASN A 155 -11.31 21.15 22.62
CA ASN A 155 -11.21 22.33 23.48
C ASN A 155 -12.35 23.34 23.22
N GLU A 156 -12.73 23.57 21.97
CA GLU A 156 -13.86 24.42 21.60
C GLU A 156 -15.18 23.90 22.19
N ARG A 157 -15.44 22.60 22.05
CA ARG A 157 -16.64 21.96 22.62
C ARG A 157 -16.64 21.98 24.14
N TYR A 158 -15.48 21.79 24.75
CA TYR A 158 -15.33 21.88 26.21
C TYR A 158 -15.54 23.30 26.72
N ALA A 159 -15.00 24.31 26.04
CA ALA A 159 -15.25 25.72 26.36
C ALA A 159 -16.74 26.07 26.30
N LYS A 160 -17.44 25.57 25.27
CA LYS A 160 -18.89 25.76 25.15
C LYS A 160 -19.69 25.05 26.26
N TYR A 161 -19.27 23.84 26.63
CA TYR A 161 -19.86 23.14 27.77
C TYR A 161 -19.68 23.93 29.07
N CYS A 162 -18.46 24.44 29.34
CA CYS A 162 -18.15 25.25 30.52
C CYS A 162 -19.00 26.52 30.59
N GLU A 163 -19.19 27.21 29.44
CA GLU A 163 -20.08 28.36 29.33
C GLU A 163 -21.52 28.03 29.76
N ILE A 164 -22.08 26.91 29.22
CA ILE A 164 -23.47 26.51 29.50
C ILE A 164 -23.67 26.17 30.98
N VAL A 165 -22.69 25.52 31.63
CA VAL A 165 -22.80 25.10 33.02
C VAL A 165 -22.25 26.12 34.01
N GLY A 166 -21.81 27.29 33.54
CA GLY A 166 -21.28 28.37 34.40
C GLY A 166 -19.97 28.02 35.07
N ARG A 167 -19.08 27.28 34.41
CA ARG A 167 -17.74 26.91 34.92
C ARG A 167 -16.64 27.62 34.15
N GLU A 168 -15.49 27.83 34.84
CA GLU A 168 -14.29 28.34 34.20
C GLU A 168 -13.73 27.28 33.22
N PHE A 169 -13.44 27.70 31.95
CA PHE A 169 -12.76 26.87 30.99
C PHE A 169 -11.28 26.74 31.29
N ARG A 170 -10.75 25.52 31.23
CA ARG A 170 -9.32 25.24 31.26
C ARG A 170 -8.99 24.35 30.06
N LYS A 171 -8.04 24.81 29.21
CA LYS A 171 -7.61 24.06 28.04
C LYS A 171 -7.08 22.68 28.45
N GLN A 172 -7.52 21.64 27.71
CA GLN A 172 -7.00 20.29 27.90
C GLN A 172 -5.52 20.21 27.49
N PRO A 173 -4.69 19.39 28.18
CA PRO A 173 -3.24 19.38 28.00
C PRO A 173 -2.77 18.63 26.75
N TRP A 174 -3.68 18.08 25.96
CA TRP A 174 -3.33 17.20 24.87
C TRP A 174 -2.58 17.91 23.76
N VAL A 175 -1.44 17.33 23.35
CA VAL A 175 -0.60 17.80 22.25
C VAL A 175 -0.67 16.77 21.12
N ALA A 176 -1.06 17.21 19.93
CA ALA A 176 -1.06 16.36 18.76
C ALA A 176 0.38 15.95 18.39
N ARG A 177 0.60 14.67 18.23
CA ARG A 177 1.91 14.10 17.92
C ARG A 177 1.78 12.90 16.99
N THR A 178 2.43 12.99 15.83
CA THR A 178 2.46 11.91 14.84
C THR A 178 3.91 11.56 14.52
N ILE A 179 4.25 10.28 14.65
CA ILE A 179 5.58 9.74 14.41
C ILE A 179 5.51 8.53 13.46
N THR A 180 6.64 8.18 12.83
CA THR A 180 6.76 6.91 12.08
C THR A 180 7.14 5.77 13.03
N TYR A 181 7.03 4.53 12.54
CA TYR A 181 7.47 3.36 13.33
C TYR A 181 8.98 3.37 13.58
N ASP A 182 9.78 3.82 12.61
CA ASP A 182 11.22 4.02 12.76
C ASP A 182 11.55 5.02 13.90
N GLU A 183 10.81 6.14 13.95
CA GLU A 183 10.95 7.13 15.02
C GLU A 183 10.53 6.56 16.39
N LEU A 184 9.42 5.79 16.44
CA LEU A 184 9.01 5.09 17.66
C LEU A 184 10.09 4.11 18.12
N TYR A 185 10.56 3.27 17.19
CA TYR A 185 11.56 2.25 17.49
C TYR A 185 12.85 2.87 18.03
N SER A 186 13.31 3.96 17.42
CA SER A 186 14.48 4.71 17.83
C SER A 186 14.31 5.32 19.24
N ALA A 187 13.14 5.90 19.55
CA ALA A 187 12.86 6.47 20.86
C ALA A 187 12.87 5.38 21.95
N VAL A 188 12.25 4.23 21.68
CA VAL A 188 12.20 3.11 22.64
C VAL A 188 13.56 2.45 22.81
N SER A 189 14.35 2.31 21.74
CA SER A 189 15.72 1.75 21.80
C SER A 189 16.66 2.59 22.66
N ALA A 190 16.43 3.90 22.77
CA ALA A 190 17.20 4.76 23.66
C ALA A 190 16.93 4.49 25.15
N GLU A 191 15.78 3.90 25.49
CA GLU A 191 15.38 3.59 26.88
C GLU A 191 15.55 2.09 27.21
N VAL A 192 15.44 1.21 26.22
CA VAL A 192 15.39 -0.25 26.39
C VAL A 192 16.55 -0.90 25.65
N ALA A 193 17.62 -1.18 26.35
CA ALA A 193 18.89 -1.65 25.76
C ALA A 193 18.81 -3.00 25.02
N ASP A 194 17.83 -3.85 25.32
CA ASP A 194 17.63 -5.17 24.73
C ASP A 194 16.38 -5.25 23.82
N LEU A 195 15.91 -4.10 23.31
CA LEU A 195 14.69 -4.01 22.53
C LEU A 195 14.70 -4.94 21.29
N ASP A 196 15.80 -4.99 20.56
CA ASP A 196 15.92 -5.84 19.35
C ASP A 196 15.68 -7.32 19.69
N ALA A 197 16.31 -7.82 20.75
CA ALA A 197 16.15 -9.20 21.18
C ALA A 197 14.71 -9.51 21.63
N LYS A 198 14.07 -8.56 22.34
CA LYS A 198 12.66 -8.69 22.76
C LYS A 198 11.72 -8.72 21.57
N VAL A 199 11.90 -7.80 20.62
CA VAL A 199 11.06 -7.73 19.41
C VAL A 199 11.25 -8.97 18.55
N ASP A 200 12.49 -9.44 18.35
CA ASP A 200 12.76 -10.65 17.58
C ASP A 200 12.14 -11.90 18.24
N ALA A 201 12.24 -12.05 19.55
CA ALA A 201 11.58 -13.12 20.30
C ALA A 201 10.04 -13.08 20.09
N TYR A 202 9.43 -11.91 20.21
CA TYR A 202 8.00 -11.72 20.00
C TYR A 202 7.57 -12.02 18.54
N ILE A 203 8.38 -11.63 17.56
CA ILE A 203 8.15 -11.97 16.15
C ILE A 203 8.15 -13.49 15.95
N GLN A 204 9.10 -14.24 16.57
CA GLN A 204 9.13 -15.70 16.46
C GLN A 204 7.91 -16.34 17.10
N GLU A 205 7.41 -15.81 18.22
CA GLU A 205 6.15 -16.25 18.83
C GLU A 205 4.98 -16.03 17.87
N LEU A 206 4.81 -14.83 17.33
CA LEU A 206 3.76 -14.48 16.38
C LEU A 206 3.79 -15.34 15.10
N LYS A 207 4.96 -15.78 14.65
CA LYS A 207 5.09 -16.68 13.48
C LYS A 207 4.45 -18.02 13.71
N GLN A 208 4.49 -18.57 14.93
CA GLN A 208 3.92 -19.87 15.26
C GLN A 208 2.39 -19.85 15.17
N ASP A 209 1.77 -18.74 15.47
CA ASP A 209 0.32 -18.61 15.36
C ASP A 209 -0.10 -18.33 13.91
N LYS A 210 -0.58 -19.36 13.25
CA LYS A 210 -1.06 -19.31 11.86
C LYS A 210 -2.49 -18.75 11.73
N THR A 211 -3.19 -18.53 12.83
CA THR A 211 -4.55 -17.99 12.84
C THR A 211 -4.57 -16.47 12.71
N ILE A 212 -3.47 -15.80 13.07
CA ILE A 212 -3.33 -14.34 12.99
C ILE A 212 -2.85 -13.95 11.59
N ASP A 213 -3.60 -13.08 10.93
CA ASP A 213 -3.21 -12.49 9.66
C ASP A 213 -1.91 -11.67 9.78
N VAL A 214 -1.10 -11.64 8.73
CA VAL A 214 0.18 -10.94 8.72
C VAL A 214 0.06 -9.45 9.06
N ARG A 215 -1.04 -8.81 8.68
CA ARG A 215 -1.33 -7.39 8.97
C ARG A 215 -1.62 -7.18 10.45
N ASP A 216 -2.37 -8.06 11.06
CA ASP A 216 -2.62 -8.02 12.50
C ASP A 216 -1.36 -8.38 13.31
N LYS A 217 -0.46 -9.24 12.77
CA LYS A 217 0.88 -9.45 13.36
C LYS A 217 1.73 -8.19 13.35
N SER A 218 1.75 -7.44 12.23
CA SER A 218 2.43 -6.14 12.16
C SER A 218 1.89 -5.17 13.22
N LEU A 219 0.57 -5.08 13.36
CA LEU A 219 -0.07 -4.25 14.40
C LEU A 219 0.39 -4.66 15.81
N LYS A 220 0.42 -5.95 16.11
CA LYS A 220 0.86 -6.47 17.41
C LYS A 220 2.33 -6.11 17.71
N ILE A 221 3.19 -6.08 16.70
CA ILE A 221 4.59 -5.66 16.86
C ILE A 221 4.67 -4.16 17.19
N VAL A 222 3.88 -3.31 16.51
CA VAL A 222 3.82 -1.87 16.83
C VAL A 222 3.32 -1.66 18.25
N ASP A 223 2.25 -2.34 18.63
CA ASP A 223 1.68 -2.28 19.98
C ASP A 223 2.69 -2.71 21.04
N PHE A 224 3.39 -3.84 20.80
CA PHE A 224 4.43 -4.36 21.69
C PHE A 224 5.56 -3.33 21.90
N VAL A 225 6.07 -2.72 20.83
CA VAL A 225 7.12 -1.69 20.91
C VAL A 225 6.61 -0.46 21.67
N ARG A 226 5.38 -0.01 21.37
CA ARG A 226 4.77 1.14 22.04
C ARG A 226 4.59 0.91 23.56
N GLU A 227 4.25 -0.30 23.96
CA GLU A 227 4.11 -0.63 25.40
C GLU A 227 5.45 -0.59 26.16
N GLN A 228 6.58 -0.78 25.49
CA GLN A 228 7.90 -0.64 26.10
C GLN A 228 8.31 0.83 26.34
N TRP A 229 7.70 1.79 25.66
CA TRP A 229 8.03 3.20 25.78
C TRP A 229 7.53 3.78 27.11
N SER A 230 8.39 4.54 27.80
CA SER A 230 8.03 5.22 29.06
C SER A 230 7.00 6.33 28.85
N ASP A 231 7.06 7.03 27.71
CA ASP A 231 6.08 8.05 27.32
C ASP A 231 4.72 7.41 27.04
N LYS A 232 3.69 7.80 27.78
CA LYS A 232 2.32 7.28 27.66
C LYS A 232 1.33 8.30 27.08
N ASP A 233 1.81 9.45 26.63
CA ASP A 233 0.97 10.49 26.05
C ASP A 233 0.36 10.03 24.69
N PRO A 234 -0.77 10.63 24.30
CA PRO A 234 -1.41 10.36 23.01
C PRO A 234 -0.47 10.56 21.82
N VAL A 235 -0.49 9.61 20.88
CA VAL A 235 0.39 9.62 19.72
C VAL A 235 -0.22 8.81 18.57
N ILE A 236 0.03 9.24 17.34
CA ILE A 236 -0.20 8.44 16.15
C ILE A 236 1.13 7.87 15.69
N VAL A 237 1.20 6.55 15.50
CA VAL A 237 2.33 5.87 14.84
C VAL A 237 1.92 5.47 13.44
N VAL A 238 2.59 6.04 12.44
CA VAL A 238 2.38 5.68 11.02
C VAL A 238 3.41 4.64 10.60
N TYR A 239 2.95 3.55 10.03
CA TYR A 239 3.82 2.47 9.57
C TYR A 239 3.28 1.82 8.29
N LEU A 240 4.05 0.95 7.68
CA LEU A 240 3.66 0.20 6.49
C LEU A 240 3.25 -1.22 6.88
N THR A 241 2.09 -1.65 6.42
CA THR A 241 1.60 -3.01 6.62
C THR A 241 1.83 -3.83 5.36
N PRO A 242 2.33 -5.09 5.45
CA PRO A 242 2.45 -5.96 4.29
C PRO A 242 1.08 -6.33 3.68
N PRO A 243 1.03 -6.70 2.37
CA PRO A 243 2.17 -6.78 1.45
C PRO A 243 2.53 -5.46 0.76
N TYR A 244 3.78 -5.32 0.37
CA TYR A 244 4.28 -4.26 -0.49
C TYR A 244 4.40 -4.76 -1.93
N TYR A 245 3.94 -3.95 -2.90
CA TYR A 245 4.08 -4.18 -4.32
C TYR A 245 4.78 -2.96 -4.93
N PRO A 246 6.01 -3.08 -5.46
CA PRO A 246 6.64 -1.98 -6.19
C PRO A 246 5.83 -1.60 -7.43
N HIS A 247 5.80 -0.30 -7.76
CA HIS A 247 5.39 0.11 -9.10
C HIS A 247 6.52 -0.14 -10.09
N ILE A 248 6.16 -0.43 -11.35
CA ILE A 248 7.11 -0.54 -12.45
C ILE A 248 6.65 0.37 -13.57
N GLN A 249 7.43 1.40 -13.83
CA GLN A 249 7.29 2.27 -14.99
C GLN A 249 8.20 1.75 -16.10
N VAL A 250 7.62 1.33 -17.23
CA VAL A 250 8.37 0.93 -18.42
C VAL A 250 8.69 2.18 -19.25
N LYS A 251 9.98 2.46 -19.45
CA LYS A 251 10.46 3.70 -20.06
C LYS A 251 10.96 3.49 -21.49
N ASP A 252 10.58 4.39 -22.40
CA ASP A 252 11.08 4.43 -23.78
C ASP A 252 12.62 4.70 -23.85
N SER A 253 13.17 5.29 -22.79
CA SER A 253 14.61 5.58 -22.69
C SER A 253 15.48 4.37 -22.34
N GLU A 254 14.86 3.26 -21.91
CA GLU A 254 15.53 2.02 -21.55
C GLU A 254 15.41 1.00 -22.69
N THR A 255 16.50 0.31 -23.05
CA THR A 255 16.54 -0.60 -24.21
C THR A 255 15.45 -1.67 -24.17
N LYS A 256 15.33 -2.41 -23.03
CA LYS A 256 14.29 -3.44 -22.86
C LYS A 256 12.90 -2.84 -22.80
N GLY A 257 12.77 -1.67 -22.16
CA GLY A 257 11.49 -0.94 -22.04
C GLY A 257 10.98 -0.52 -23.42
N LYS A 258 11.83 0.13 -24.23
CA LYS A 258 11.47 0.51 -25.61
C LYS A 258 11.12 -0.70 -26.45
N ALA A 259 11.92 -1.78 -26.40
CA ALA A 259 11.63 -3.00 -27.15
C ALA A 259 10.25 -3.59 -26.81
N LEU A 260 9.87 -3.60 -25.52
CA LEU A 260 8.56 -4.07 -25.08
C LEU A 260 7.43 -3.18 -25.60
N ILE A 261 7.58 -1.84 -25.50
CA ILE A 261 6.58 -0.88 -26.00
C ILE A 261 6.39 -1.05 -27.51
N ASP A 262 7.46 -1.07 -28.29
CA ASP A 262 7.42 -1.26 -29.73
C ASP A 262 6.77 -2.62 -30.10
N ALA A 263 7.07 -3.68 -29.35
CA ALA A 263 6.51 -5.01 -29.57
C ALA A 263 5.00 -5.05 -29.31
N VAL A 264 4.53 -4.41 -28.24
CA VAL A 264 3.10 -4.29 -27.90
C VAL A 264 2.35 -3.47 -28.96
N GLN A 265 2.90 -2.33 -29.37
CA GLN A 265 2.29 -1.49 -30.40
C GLN A 265 2.19 -2.22 -31.75
N GLY A 266 3.22 -3.00 -32.09
CA GLY A 266 3.18 -3.87 -33.28
C GLY A 266 2.11 -4.97 -33.20
N ALA A 267 1.92 -5.57 -32.01
CA ALA A 267 0.88 -6.56 -31.79
C ALA A 267 -0.53 -5.94 -31.87
N ILE A 268 -0.74 -4.76 -31.29
CA ILE A 268 -2.00 -4.01 -31.41
C ILE A 268 -2.31 -3.70 -32.90
N ALA A 269 -1.31 -3.25 -33.65
CA ALA A 269 -1.48 -2.95 -35.07
C ALA A 269 -1.84 -4.20 -35.86
N SER A 270 -1.22 -5.34 -35.57
CA SER A 270 -1.50 -6.62 -36.21
C SER A 270 -2.96 -7.07 -36.00
N VAL A 271 -3.43 -7.04 -34.74
CA VAL A 271 -4.81 -7.46 -34.42
C VAL A 271 -5.83 -6.49 -35.01
N LYS A 272 -5.56 -5.17 -35.02
CA LYS A 272 -6.43 -4.17 -35.67
C LYS A 272 -6.53 -4.31 -37.18
N ALA A 273 -5.63 -5.04 -37.82
CA ALA A 273 -5.69 -5.32 -39.24
C ALA A 273 -6.70 -6.44 -39.59
N ASP A 274 -7.17 -7.21 -38.60
CA ASP A 274 -8.25 -8.18 -38.77
C ASP A 274 -9.58 -7.44 -39.02
N PRO A 275 -10.26 -7.67 -40.16
CA PRO A 275 -11.53 -7.03 -40.46
C PRO A 275 -12.66 -7.35 -39.47
N GLU A 276 -12.53 -8.42 -38.72
CA GLU A 276 -13.49 -8.81 -37.65
C GLU A 276 -13.23 -8.14 -36.30
N PHE A 277 -12.11 -7.45 -36.17
CA PHE A 277 -11.76 -6.77 -34.92
C PHE A 277 -12.55 -5.46 -34.75
N ASP A 278 -13.55 -5.47 -33.91
CA ASP A 278 -14.48 -4.35 -33.66
C ASP A 278 -14.30 -3.66 -32.30
N TYR A 279 -13.19 -3.93 -31.62
CA TYR A 279 -12.87 -3.28 -30.34
C TYR A 279 -11.98 -2.05 -30.53
N THR A 280 -12.14 -1.06 -29.64
CA THR A 280 -11.16 0.02 -29.50
C THR A 280 -10.13 -0.38 -28.46
N LEU A 281 -8.92 -0.70 -28.91
CA LEU A 281 -7.80 -1.16 -28.09
C LEU A 281 -6.70 -0.10 -28.03
N LEU A 282 -6.25 0.24 -26.83
CA LEU A 282 -5.18 1.22 -26.55
C LEU A 282 -4.13 0.61 -25.62
N ASP A 283 -2.92 1.15 -25.62
CA ASP A 283 -1.95 0.90 -24.57
C ASP A 283 -2.00 2.00 -23.49
N LYS A 284 -1.72 1.60 -22.26
CA LYS A 284 -1.56 2.45 -21.09
C LYS A 284 -0.27 2.13 -20.33
N ARG A 285 0.20 3.08 -19.54
CA ARG A 285 1.50 2.99 -18.85
C ARG A 285 1.46 2.24 -17.52
N PHE A 286 0.28 2.10 -16.90
CA PHE A 286 0.17 1.44 -15.61
C PHE A 286 -1.10 0.61 -15.52
N LEU A 287 -0.93 -0.68 -15.21
CA LEU A 287 -2.05 -1.53 -14.79
C LEU A 287 -2.61 -0.97 -13.48
N PRO A 288 -3.90 -0.59 -13.38
CA PRO A 288 -4.43 0.09 -12.20
C PRO A 288 -4.74 -0.84 -11.03
N CYS A 289 -4.63 -2.15 -11.22
CA CYS A 289 -4.81 -3.18 -10.19
C CYS A 289 -3.48 -3.84 -9.82
N ILE A 290 -3.49 -4.57 -8.69
CA ILE A 290 -2.32 -5.27 -8.18
C ILE A 290 -2.15 -6.55 -8.97
N SER A 291 -0.94 -6.77 -9.47
CA SER A 291 -0.54 -7.98 -10.19
C SER A 291 0.83 -8.46 -9.72
N ASP A 292 1.12 -9.72 -9.96
CA ASP A 292 2.45 -10.33 -9.77
C ASP A 292 3.53 -9.68 -10.67
N LEU A 293 3.14 -8.92 -11.69
CA LEU A 293 4.03 -8.07 -12.49
C LEU A 293 4.90 -7.14 -11.62
N SER A 294 4.37 -6.66 -10.49
CA SER A 294 5.12 -5.82 -9.55
C SER A 294 6.42 -6.46 -9.03
N TYR A 295 6.55 -7.77 -9.15
CA TYR A 295 7.77 -8.49 -8.72
C TYR A 295 8.83 -8.62 -9.82
N GLY A 296 8.57 -8.10 -11.01
CA GLY A 296 9.54 -8.04 -12.12
C GLY A 296 10.74 -7.14 -11.86
N ALA A 297 10.60 -6.15 -10.98
CA ALA A 297 11.69 -5.24 -10.57
C ALA A 297 11.46 -4.72 -9.15
N ALA A 298 12.48 -4.06 -8.59
CA ALA A 298 12.38 -3.37 -7.29
C ALA A 298 13.15 -2.05 -7.31
N PRO A 299 12.86 -1.12 -6.39
CA PRO A 299 13.61 0.11 -6.26
C PRO A 299 15.11 -0.15 -6.10
N LYS A 300 15.93 0.54 -6.90
CA LYS A 300 17.41 0.37 -6.90
C LYS A 300 18.09 1.24 -5.85
N ASP A 301 17.41 2.29 -5.38
CA ASP A 301 17.95 3.17 -4.35
C ASP A 301 17.97 2.46 -2.98
N PRO A 302 19.17 2.27 -2.39
CA PRO A 302 19.31 1.61 -1.09
C PRO A 302 18.59 2.34 0.05
N GLU A 303 18.47 3.68 -0.04
CA GLU A 303 17.79 4.47 0.99
C GLU A 303 16.28 4.21 0.98
N VAL A 304 15.67 4.13 -0.20
CA VAL A 304 14.26 3.77 -0.38
C VAL A 304 13.96 2.39 0.22
N VAL A 305 14.84 1.42 -0.06
CA VAL A 305 14.70 0.06 0.49
C VAL A 305 14.88 0.04 2.01
N ALA A 306 15.84 0.81 2.53
CA ALA A 306 16.07 0.92 3.97
C ALA A 306 14.84 1.53 4.68
N LYS A 307 14.26 2.61 4.14
CA LYS A 307 13.06 3.24 4.70
C LYS A 307 11.84 2.32 4.68
N LEU A 308 11.66 1.54 3.60
CA LEU A 308 10.63 0.50 3.54
C LEU A 308 10.80 -0.50 4.69
N ARG A 309 12.02 -1.03 4.86
CA ARG A 309 12.34 -2.05 5.88
C ARG A 309 12.17 -1.53 7.31
N GLN A 310 12.64 -0.32 7.57
CA GLN A 310 12.56 0.32 8.88
C GLN A 310 11.12 0.61 9.32
N ASN A 311 10.23 0.91 8.37
CA ASN A 311 8.85 1.28 8.67
C ASN A 311 7.82 0.17 8.40
N MET A 312 8.27 -1.06 8.15
CA MET A 312 7.39 -2.23 8.02
C MET A 312 7.67 -3.22 9.17
N PRO A 313 6.90 -3.15 10.26
CA PRO A 313 7.11 -3.98 11.45
C PRO A 313 7.11 -5.46 11.11
N GLY A 314 8.16 -6.16 11.52
CA GLY A 314 8.33 -7.59 11.25
C GLY A 314 8.81 -7.92 9.83
N TYR A 315 9.33 -6.93 9.08
CA TYR A 315 10.00 -7.17 7.80
C TYR A 315 11.40 -7.77 7.99
N GLY A 316 11.73 -8.79 7.22
CA GLY A 316 13.06 -9.39 7.17
C GLY A 316 13.02 -10.88 6.90
N GLU A 317 14.15 -11.42 6.44
CA GLU A 317 14.30 -12.86 6.26
C GLU A 317 14.07 -13.59 7.58
N GLY A 318 13.28 -14.65 7.53
CA GLY A 318 12.92 -15.41 8.72
C GLY A 318 11.92 -14.72 9.66
N LYS A 319 11.48 -13.50 9.38
CA LYS A 319 10.44 -12.75 10.12
C LYS A 319 9.03 -13.04 9.56
N ILE A 320 8.05 -12.17 9.81
CA ILE A 320 6.65 -12.39 9.38
C ILE A 320 6.41 -12.09 7.91
N TYR A 321 7.24 -11.24 7.30
CA TYR A 321 7.16 -10.86 5.90
C TYR A 321 8.54 -10.50 5.34
N SER A 322 8.83 -10.90 4.10
CA SER A 322 10.02 -10.50 3.37
C SER A 322 9.76 -10.52 1.86
N LEU A 323 10.52 -9.72 1.13
CA LEU A 323 10.59 -9.73 -0.32
C LEU A 323 12.03 -10.01 -0.76
N PRO A 324 12.24 -10.73 -1.85
CA PRO A 324 13.56 -10.96 -2.43
C PRO A 324 14.04 -9.74 -3.23
N ILE A 325 14.16 -8.58 -2.55
CA ILE A 325 14.42 -7.27 -3.19
C ILE A 325 15.66 -7.31 -4.09
N GLU A 326 16.76 -7.90 -3.60
CA GLU A 326 18.03 -7.98 -4.32
C GLU A 326 17.90 -8.80 -5.61
N GLN A 327 17.12 -9.88 -5.57
CA GLN A 327 16.84 -10.71 -6.76
C GLN A 327 15.86 -10.03 -7.73
N MET A 328 14.90 -9.27 -7.22
CA MET A 328 14.01 -8.44 -8.06
C MET A 328 14.79 -7.33 -8.75
N GLN A 329 15.78 -6.72 -8.07
CA GLN A 329 16.71 -5.74 -8.66
C GLN A 329 17.63 -6.37 -9.73
N GLU A 330 18.08 -7.64 -9.53
CA GLU A 330 18.87 -8.40 -10.51
C GLU A 330 18.02 -8.80 -11.73
N LEU A 331 16.74 -9.09 -11.53
CA LEU A 331 15.81 -9.47 -12.59
C LEU A 331 15.51 -8.28 -13.51
N ASP A 332 15.10 -7.15 -12.94
CA ASP A 332 14.94 -5.83 -13.57
C ASP A 332 14.27 -5.87 -14.95
N LEU A 333 13.06 -6.43 -15.00
CA LEU A 333 12.32 -6.63 -16.25
C LEU A 333 11.26 -5.55 -16.47
N PRO A 334 11.12 -5.06 -17.70
CA PRO A 334 9.90 -4.38 -18.10
C PRO A 334 8.74 -5.37 -18.13
N VAL A 335 7.53 -4.89 -17.82
CA VAL A 335 6.37 -5.73 -17.62
C VAL A 335 5.18 -5.27 -18.43
N VAL A 336 4.31 -6.21 -18.84
CA VAL A 336 3.06 -5.91 -19.55
C VAL A 336 1.97 -6.88 -19.14
N ASP A 337 0.75 -6.35 -18.91
CA ASP A 337 -0.47 -7.13 -18.85
C ASP A 337 -1.21 -7.10 -20.19
N ILE A 338 -1.41 -8.28 -20.76
CA ILE A 338 -2.22 -8.53 -21.96
C ILE A 338 -3.34 -9.46 -21.56
N GLY A 339 -4.27 -8.92 -20.79
CA GLY A 339 -5.15 -9.73 -19.99
C GLY A 339 -6.49 -10.08 -20.58
N THR A 340 -7.24 -10.69 -19.73
CA THR A 340 -8.64 -11.08 -19.91
C THR A 340 -9.54 -9.87 -19.74
N VAL A 341 -10.34 -9.55 -20.74
CA VAL A 341 -11.38 -8.52 -20.62
C VAL A 341 -12.58 -9.07 -19.88
N GLY A 342 -12.97 -8.38 -18.82
CA GLY A 342 -14.09 -8.83 -18.01
C GLY A 342 -14.76 -7.69 -17.22
N LYS A 343 -15.65 -8.08 -16.33
CA LYS A 343 -16.33 -7.20 -15.35
C LYS A 343 -16.52 -7.92 -14.03
N ASP A 344 -16.64 -7.11 -12.97
CA ASP A 344 -16.99 -7.55 -11.64
C ASP A 344 -15.99 -8.56 -11.04
N ALA A 345 -14.68 -8.38 -11.30
CA ALA A 345 -13.62 -9.20 -10.71
C ALA A 345 -13.82 -9.34 -9.18
N HIS A 346 -13.66 -10.55 -8.66
CA HIS A 346 -13.90 -10.94 -7.26
C HIS A 346 -15.34 -10.81 -6.76
N LYS A 347 -16.34 -10.63 -7.66
CA LYS A 347 -17.76 -10.60 -7.30
C LYS A 347 -18.48 -11.83 -7.82
N PHE A 348 -19.65 -12.12 -7.25
CA PHE A 348 -20.52 -13.21 -7.71
C PHE A 348 -20.94 -13.06 -9.20
N THR A 349 -20.99 -11.83 -9.71
CA THR A 349 -21.33 -11.49 -11.09
C THR A 349 -20.10 -11.39 -12.00
N GLU A 350 -18.96 -11.92 -11.60
CA GLU A 350 -17.75 -11.94 -12.40
C GLU A 350 -17.96 -12.64 -13.73
N ARG A 351 -17.53 -11.99 -14.81
CA ARG A 351 -17.72 -12.48 -16.18
C ARG A 351 -16.64 -11.96 -17.11
N ILE A 352 -16.41 -12.68 -18.19
CA ILE A 352 -15.42 -12.33 -19.21
C ILE A 352 -16.08 -12.08 -20.57
N ASP A 353 -15.45 -11.26 -21.41
CA ASP A 353 -15.70 -11.16 -22.83
C ASP A 353 -15.01 -12.36 -23.51
N THR A 354 -15.80 -13.38 -23.88
CA THR A 354 -15.27 -14.64 -24.40
C THR A 354 -14.58 -14.48 -25.74
N ARG A 355 -15.07 -13.59 -26.61
CA ARG A 355 -14.48 -13.34 -27.93
C ARG A 355 -13.11 -12.68 -27.76
N PHE A 356 -13.01 -11.59 -27.01
CA PHE A 356 -11.73 -10.93 -26.78
C PHE A 356 -10.74 -11.86 -26.09
N THR A 357 -11.18 -12.52 -25.02
CA THR A 357 -10.32 -13.36 -24.19
C THR A 357 -9.77 -14.59 -24.92
N PHE A 358 -10.58 -15.27 -25.75
CA PHE A 358 -10.15 -16.52 -26.37
C PHE A 358 -9.68 -16.37 -27.81
N GLN A 359 -9.99 -15.27 -28.48
CA GLN A 359 -9.56 -15.00 -29.84
C GLN A 359 -8.40 -14.00 -29.89
N TYR A 360 -8.55 -12.84 -29.29
CA TYR A 360 -7.59 -11.74 -29.44
C TYR A 360 -6.50 -11.70 -28.38
N THR A 361 -6.76 -12.03 -27.13
CA THR A 361 -5.70 -12.08 -26.09
C THR A 361 -4.56 -13.05 -26.47
N PRO A 362 -4.80 -14.31 -26.91
CA PRO A 362 -3.72 -15.20 -27.32
C PRO A 362 -2.93 -14.66 -28.51
N GLU A 363 -3.60 -14.04 -29.49
CA GLU A 363 -2.93 -13.45 -30.65
C GLU A 363 -2.06 -12.25 -30.25
N LEU A 364 -2.56 -11.37 -29.36
CA LEU A 364 -1.79 -10.25 -28.84
C LEU A 364 -0.54 -10.70 -28.10
N VAL A 365 -0.66 -11.71 -27.24
CA VAL A 365 0.48 -12.31 -26.52
C VAL A 365 1.48 -12.89 -27.52
N TYR A 366 1.00 -13.69 -28.48
CA TYR A 366 1.84 -14.32 -29.49
C TYR A 366 2.60 -13.30 -30.35
N GLN A 367 1.91 -12.29 -30.86
CA GLN A 367 2.52 -11.23 -31.69
C GLN A 367 3.52 -10.38 -30.84
N THR A 368 3.21 -10.10 -29.59
CA THR A 368 4.15 -9.40 -28.70
C THR A 368 5.45 -10.20 -28.52
N ILE A 369 5.34 -11.51 -28.27
CA ILE A 369 6.51 -12.40 -28.16
C ILE A 369 7.31 -12.42 -29.46
N LEU A 370 6.66 -12.59 -30.60
CA LEU A 370 7.33 -12.60 -31.89
C LEU A 370 8.05 -11.29 -32.21
N ASN A 371 7.46 -10.16 -31.82
CA ASN A 371 8.07 -8.84 -32.02
C ASN A 371 9.27 -8.61 -31.09
N LEU A 372 9.21 -9.12 -29.85
CA LEU A 372 10.34 -9.06 -28.90
C LEU A 372 11.55 -9.92 -29.33
N LEU A 373 11.32 -10.98 -30.12
CA LEU A 373 12.38 -11.92 -30.54
C LEU A 373 13.03 -11.53 -31.89
N LYS A 374 12.56 -10.47 -32.54
CA LYS A 374 13.16 -9.92 -33.78
C LYS A 374 14.35 -9.04 -33.47
#